data_aed4e8fca757e3951634ee06956ad2a5
#
_entry.id   aed4e8fca757e3951634ee06956ad2a5
#
_cell.length_a   1.000
_cell.length_b   1.000
_cell.length_c   1.000
_cell.angle_alpha   90.00
_cell.angle_beta   90.00
_cell.angle_gamma   90.00
#
_symmetry.space_group_name_H-M   'P 1'
#
loop_
_entity.id
_entity.type
_entity.pdbx_description
1 polymer ?
#
loop_
_entity_poly.entity_id
_entity_poly.type
_entity_poly.pdbx_seq_one_letter_code
_entity_poly.pdbx_strand_id
1 'polypeptide(L)'
;MMISTLGVYSFTGNTLDAKKTSYASYYHDKFNGRKTASGEVFDNSKLTAAHRTIPFGSEVKVTNLNNGKEVIVTINDRGPFHSSRALDMSKAAFDEIGDTDHGTIPVEYEIVD
;
A
#
# COMPACT_ATOMS: atom_id res chain seq x y z
N MET A 1 -27.26 22.89 -7.66
CA MET A 1 -26.55 22.74 -7.95
C MET A 1 -26.13 22.75 -8.11
N MET A 2 -26.24 22.52 -8.09
CA MET A 2 -25.50 22.26 -8.46
C MET A 2 -24.96 22.12 -8.74
N ILE A 3 -25.29 21.99 -8.89
CA ILE A 3 -24.47 21.67 -9.34
C ILE A 3 -23.86 21.41 -9.54
N SER A 4 -24.01 21.29 -9.55
CA SER A 4 -23.11 20.94 -9.89
C SER A 4 -22.53 20.63 -10.04
N THR A 5 -22.76 20.57 -10.01
CA THR A 5 -21.95 20.16 -10.31
C THR A 5 -21.35 19.77 -10.36
N LEU A 6 -21.63 19.66 -10.37
CA LEU A 6 -20.87 19.14 -10.55
C LEU A 6 -20.18 18.79 -10.65
N GLY A 7 -20.33 18.75 -10.56
CA GLY A 7 -19.41 18.26 -10.79
C GLY A 7 -18.92 17.81 -10.84
N VAL A 8 -19.04 17.69 -10.92
CA VAL A 8 -18.35 17.25 -11.10
C VAL A 8 -17.82 16.86 -10.89
N TYR A 9 -17.73 16.71 -10.79
CA TYR A 9 -16.94 16.16 -10.66
C TYR A 9 -16.23 15.64 -10.66
N SER A 10 -16.18 15.43 -10.55
CA SER A 10 -15.42 15.07 -10.65
C SER A 10 -15.24 14.35 -10.54
N PHE A 11 -15.51 13.98 -10.61
CA PHE A 11 -15.10 13.25 -10.62
C PHE A 11 -14.70 12.71 -10.89
N THR A 12 -15.35 12.80 -11.04
CA THR A 12 -14.75 12.04 -11.66
C THR A 12 -13.42 11.33 -11.44
N GLY A 13 -12.49 11.66 -11.34
CA GLY A 13 -11.23 11.09 -11.01
C GLY A 13 -11.29 10.00 -9.96
N ASN A 14 -12.33 10.04 -9.20
CA ASN A 14 -12.55 9.08 -8.12
C ASN A 14 -12.61 7.64 -8.58
N THR A 15 -13.08 7.40 -9.81
CA THR A 15 -13.14 6.03 -10.31
C THR A 15 -11.76 5.48 -10.59
N LEU A 16 -10.78 6.35 -10.90
CA LEU A 16 -9.41 5.93 -11.15
C LEU A 16 -8.71 5.54 -9.86
N ASP A 17 -9.13 6.15 -8.75
CA ASP A 17 -8.55 5.92 -7.44
C ASP A 17 -9.41 4.97 -6.62
N ALA A 18 -10.22 4.17 -7.31
CA ALA A 18 -11.09 3.23 -6.64
C ALA A 18 -10.29 2.28 -5.76
N LYS A 19 -10.89 1.89 -4.66
CA LYS A 19 -10.31 0.94 -3.73
C LYS A 19 -10.15 -0.42 -4.41
N LYS A 20 -9.06 -1.08 -4.11
CA LYS A 20 -8.79 -2.42 -4.59
C LYS A 20 -8.61 -3.35 -3.42
N THR A 21 -8.96 -4.61 -3.62
CA THR A 21 -8.76 -5.64 -2.59
C THR A 21 -7.72 -6.63 -3.07
N SER A 22 -6.91 -7.11 -2.13
CA SER A 22 -5.89 -8.11 -2.41
C SER A 22 -5.37 -8.64 -1.09
N TYR A 23 -4.19 -9.26 -1.13
CA TYR A 23 -3.45 -9.68 0.05
C TYR A 23 -2.15 -8.91 0.15
N ALA A 24 -1.70 -8.68 1.37
CA ALA A 24 -0.42 -8.05 1.65
C ALA A 24 0.41 -8.96 2.54
N SER A 25 1.71 -8.94 2.33
CA SER A 25 2.69 -9.57 3.20
C SER A 25 3.69 -8.52 3.65
N TYR A 26 4.76 -8.92 4.31
CA TYR A 26 5.77 -7.99 4.78
C TYR A 26 7.17 -8.50 4.48
N TYR A 27 8.13 -7.56 4.46
CA TYR A 27 9.54 -7.85 4.18
C TYR A 27 10.20 -8.52 5.37
N HIS A 28 11.02 -9.51 5.07
CA HIS A 28 11.92 -10.09 6.07
C HIS A 28 13.03 -9.09 6.43
N ASP A 29 13.49 -9.10 7.69
CA ASP A 29 14.53 -8.19 8.17
C ASP A 29 15.85 -8.30 7.39
N LYS A 30 16.10 -9.44 6.73
CA LYS A 30 17.31 -9.61 5.92
C LYS A 30 17.43 -8.60 4.78
N PHE A 31 16.32 -7.95 4.41
CA PHE A 31 16.34 -6.94 3.34
C PHE A 31 16.72 -5.55 3.83
N ASN A 32 16.82 -5.34 5.15
CA ASN A 32 17.29 -4.06 5.69
C ASN A 32 18.65 -3.71 5.09
N GLY A 33 18.79 -2.44 4.67
CA GLY A 33 20.04 -1.93 4.13
C GLY A 33 20.22 -2.15 2.65
N ARG A 34 19.35 -2.92 2.00
CA ARG A 34 19.41 -3.13 0.55
C ARG A 34 18.73 -1.98 -0.18
N LYS A 35 19.20 -1.70 -1.39
CA LYS A 35 18.51 -0.72 -2.24
C LYS A 35 17.22 -1.30 -2.78
N THR A 36 16.18 -0.47 -2.71
CA THR A 36 14.90 -0.79 -3.37
C THR A 36 14.95 -0.38 -4.83
N ALA A 37 13.91 -0.72 -5.58
CA ALA A 37 13.82 -0.35 -6.99
C ALA A 37 13.79 1.16 -7.20
N SER A 38 13.37 1.94 -6.21
CA SER A 38 13.41 3.41 -6.29
C SER A 38 14.81 3.98 -6.08
N GLY A 39 15.76 3.17 -5.65
CA GLY A 39 17.10 3.61 -5.29
C GLY A 39 17.27 3.96 -3.82
N GLU A 40 16.19 3.99 -3.07
CA GLU A 40 16.26 4.23 -1.62
C GLU A 40 16.77 2.99 -0.90
N VAL A 41 17.42 3.21 0.23
CA VAL A 41 17.84 2.10 1.10
C VAL A 41 16.61 1.63 1.89
N PHE A 42 16.33 0.33 1.85
CA PHE A 42 15.20 -0.24 2.57
C PHE A 42 15.44 -0.20 4.07
N ASP A 43 14.43 0.27 4.80
CA ASP A 43 14.44 0.34 6.25
C ASP A 43 13.11 -0.21 6.75
N ASN A 44 13.15 -1.39 7.36
CA ASN A 44 11.95 -2.11 7.80
C ASN A 44 11.23 -1.43 8.97
N SER A 45 11.79 -0.37 9.53
CA SER A 45 11.18 0.43 10.59
C SER A 45 10.39 1.63 10.07
N LYS A 46 10.41 1.89 8.77
CA LYS A 46 9.66 2.98 8.14
C LYS A 46 8.37 2.45 7.51
N LEU A 47 7.44 3.36 7.24
CA LEU A 47 6.13 2.98 6.69
C LEU A 47 6.18 3.01 5.17
N THR A 48 6.66 1.93 4.56
CA THR A 48 6.81 1.81 3.11
C THR A 48 6.25 0.50 2.61
N ALA A 49 6.11 0.40 1.29
CA ALA A 49 5.64 -0.82 0.66
C ALA A 49 6.12 -0.92 -0.78
N ALA A 50 6.10 -2.14 -1.30
CA ALA A 50 6.31 -2.43 -2.71
C ALA A 50 4.97 -2.66 -3.39
N HIS A 51 4.85 -2.18 -4.62
CA HIS A 51 3.72 -2.44 -5.51
C HIS A 51 4.26 -2.54 -6.93
N ARG A 52 3.58 -3.33 -7.77
CA ARG A 52 4.10 -3.60 -9.12
C ARG A 52 4.11 -2.37 -10.02
N THR A 53 3.13 -1.47 -9.89
CA THR A 53 2.94 -0.39 -10.87
C THR A 53 2.67 0.99 -10.28
N ILE A 54 2.26 1.09 -9.01
CA ILE A 54 1.98 2.41 -8.42
C ILE A 54 3.28 3.23 -8.41
N PRO A 55 3.25 4.49 -8.87
CA PRO A 55 4.47 5.30 -8.96
C PRO A 55 5.18 5.46 -7.62
N PHE A 56 6.51 5.47 -7.66
CA PHE A 56 7.31 5.72 -6.45
C PHE A 56 6.95 7.07 -5.85
N GLY A 57 6.88 7.12 -4.52
CA GLY A 57 6.51 8.32 -3.79
C GLY A 57 5.02 8.46 -3.55
N SER A 58 4.19 7.63 -4.19
CA SER A 58 2.75 7.65 -3.95
C SER A 58 2.46 7.21 -2.53
N GLU A 59 1.46 7.84 -1.91
CA GLU A 59 0.96 7.42 -0.61
C GLU A 59 -0.29 6.58 -0.80
N VAL A 60 -0.32 5.45 -0.12
CA VAL A 60 -1.38 4.46 -0.25
C VAL A 60 -1.92 4.13 1.13
N LYS A 61 -3.22 4.26 1.28
CA LYS A 61 -3.88 3.82 2.51
C LYS A 61 -4.20 2.36 2.40
N VAL A 62 -3.74 1.57 3.36
CA VAL A 62 -3.95 0.12 3.40
C VAL A 62 -4.79 -0.20 4.63
N THR A 63 -5.90 -0.91 4.40
CA THR A 63 -6.83 -1.28 5.46
C THR A 63 -6.84 -2.80 5.58
N ASN A 64 -6.63 -3.30 6.78
CA ASN A 64 -6.78 -4.74 7.07
C ASN A 64 -8.26 -5.07 7.16
N LEU A 65 -8.75 -5.91 6.25
CA LEU A 65 -10.17 -6.23 6.18
C LEU A 65 -10.65 -7.09 7.36
N ASN A 66 -9.74 -7.71 8.09
CA ASN A 66 -10.11 -8.52 9.24
C ASN A 66 -10.44 -7.69 10.49
N ASN A 67 -9.85 -6.49 10.62
CA ASN A 67 -10.01 -5.70 11.84
C ASN A 67 -10.29 -4.22 11.59
N GLY A 68 -10.24 -3.76 10.34
CA GLY A 68 -10.51 -2.36 9.98
C GLY A 68 -9.38 -1.38 10.27
N LYS A 69 -8.24 -1.84 10.77
CA LYS A 69 -7.10 -0.94 11.03
C LYS A 69 -6.47 -0.48 9.74
N GLU A 70 -5.98 0.77 9.74
CA GLU A 70 -5.42 1.42 8.55
C GLU A 70 -4.03 1.95 8.81
N VAL A 71 -3.24 2.00 7.74
CA VAL A 71 -1.94 2.66 7.75
C VAL A 71 -1.70 3.29 6.39
N ILE A 72 -0.96 4.40 6.36
CA ILE A 72 -0.55 5.02 5.09
C ILE A 72 0.92 4.68 4.87
N VAL A 73 1.22 4.15 3.68
CA VAL A 73 2.58 3.76 3.30
C VAL A 73 3.00 4.52 2.06
N THR A 74 4.31 4.70 1.91
CA THR A 74 4.90 5.28 0.70
C THR A 74 5.43 4.16 -0.17
N ILE A 75 5.07 4.16 -1.45
CA ILE A 75 5.57 3.16 -2.38
C ILE A 75 7.00 3.52 -2.78
N ASN A 76 7.94 2.62 -2.51
CA ASN A 76 9.36 2.84 -2.85
C ASN A 76 10.01 1.61 -3.48
N ASP A 77 9.27 0.57 -3.79
CA ASP A 77 9.84 -0.64 -4.35
C ASP A 77 8.87 -1.30 -5.32
N ARG A 78 9.36 -2.24 -6.12
CA ARG A 78 8.57 -3.04 -7.05
C ARG A 78 8.43 -4.46 -6.55
N GLY A 79 7.27 -5.02 -6.75
CA GLY A 79 6.86 -6.33 -6.28
C GLY A 79 5.58 -6.20 -5.50
N PRO A 80 5.10 -7.28 -4.91
CA PRO A 80 5.58 -8.65 -5.04
C PRO A 80 5.27 -9.21 -6.43
N PHE A 81 6.07 -10.17 -6.84
CA PHE A 81 5.88 -10.81 -8.15
C PHE A 81 5.10 -12.12 -7.98
N HIS A 82 4.07 -12.06 -7.17
CA HIS A 82 3.20 -13.18 -6.85
C HIS A 82 1.76 -12.77 -7.16
N SER A 83 1.04 -13.57 -7.94
CA SER A 83 -0.25 -13.18 -8.50
C SER A 83 -1.33 -12.89 -7.46
N SER A 84 -1.26 -13.50 -6.27
CA SER A 84 -2.30 -13.34 -5.26
C SER A 84 -2.04 -12.19 -4.28
N ARG A 85 -0.88 -11.51 -4.39
CA ARG A 85 -0.54 -10.42 -3.47
C ARG A 85 -0.25 -9.16 -4.26
N ALA A 86 -0.80 -8.03 -3.78
CA ALA A 86 -0.56 -6.74 -4.41
C ALA A 86 0.55 -5.95 -3.71
N LEU A 87 0.77 -6.18 -2.42
CA LEU A 87 1.66 -5.36 -1.61
C LEU A 87 2.60 -6.20 -0.77
N ASP A 88 3.87 -5.78 -0.71
CA ASP A 88 4.81 -6.20 0.32
C ASP A 88 5.10 -4.96 1.17
N MET A 89 4.67 -5.00 2.42
CA MET A 89 4.77 -3.88 3.34
C MET A 89 6.03 -3.98 4.17
N SER A 90 6.57 -2.84 4.60
CA SER A 90 7.55 -2.88 5.65
C SER A 90 6.94 -3.53 6.88
N LYS A 91 7.79 -4.13 7.73
CA LYS A 91 7.31 -4.78 8.95
C LYS A 91 6.63 -3.78 9.87
N ALA A 92 7.18 -2.56 9.97
CA ALA A 92 6.58 -1.52 10.78
C ALA A 92 5.16 -1.18 10.32
N ALA A 93 4.95 -1.07 8.99
CA ALA A 93 3.62 -0.79 8.45
C ALA A 93 2.66 -1.94 8.71
N PHE A 94 3.12 -3.17 8.50
CA PHE A 94 2.30 -4.35 8.73
C PHE A 94 1.88 -4.46 10.20
N ASP A 95 2.81 -4.17 11.13
CA ASP A 95 2.53 -4.21 12.57
C ASP A 95 1.45 -3.19 12.97
N GLU A 96 1.30 -2.10 12.24
CA GLU A 96 0.26 -1.10 12.54
C GLU A 96 -1.14 -1.66 12.30
N ILE A 97 -1.29 -2.62 11.42
CA ILE A 97 -2.61 -3.09 11.02
C ILE A 97 -2.83 -4.58 11.26
N GLY A 98 -1.80 -5.33 11.63
CA GLY A 98 -1.95 -6.78 11.79
C GLY A 98 -0.86 -7.37 12.65
N ASP A 99 -0.86 -8.70 12.68
CA ASP A 99 0.10 -9.49 13.44
C ASP A 99 1.01 -10.19 12.44
N THR A 100 2.32 -9.98 12.58
CA THR A 100 3.30 -10.59 11.67
C THR A 100 3.27 -12.11 11.73
N ASP A 101 2.71 -12.71 12.77
CA ASP A 101 2.54 -14.16 12.82
C ASP A 101 1.61 -14.68 11.72
N HIS A 102 0.78 -13.82 11.15
CA HIS A 102 -0.16 -14.25 10.10
C HIS A 102 0.46 -14.31 8.71
N GLY A 103 1.63 -13.73 8.51
CA GLY A 103 2.33 -13.78 7.21
C GLY A 103 1.65 -12.98 6.10
N THR A 104 0.38 -13.22 5.84
CA THR A 104 -0.41 -12.46 4.87
C THR A 104 -1.76 -12.08 5.48
N ILE A 105 -2.30 -10.94 5.05
CA ILE A 105 -3.62 -10.47 5.49
C ILE A 105 -4.39 -9.95 4.28
N PRO A 106 -5.73 -10.10 4.29
CA PRO A 106 -6.55 -9.49 3.26
C PRO A 106 -6.64 -7.98 3.50
N VAL A 107 -6.42 -7.21 2.45
CA VAL A 107 -6.40 -5.75 2.55
C VAL A 107 -7.24 -5.11 1.46
N GLU A 108 -7.66 -3.89 1.77
CA GLU A 108 -8.19 -2.95 0.80
C GLU A 108 -7.19 -1.80 0.73
N TYR A 109 -6.87 -1.32 -0.47
CA TYR A 109 -5.89 -0.24 -0.58
C TYR A 109 -6.32 0.76 -1.64
N GLU A 110 -5.89 2.02 -1.45
CA GLU A 110 -6.16 3.09 -2.40
C GLU A 110 -5.07 4.15 -2.32
N ILE A 111 -4.81 4.79 -3.46
CA ILE A 111 -3.88 5.92 -3.50
C ILE A 111 -4.57 7.12 -2.86
N VAL A 112 -3.89 7.81 -1.94
CA VAL A 112 -4.48 8.93 -1.19
C VAL A 112 -3.77 10.25 -1.47
N ASP A 113 -2.76 10.22 -2.36
CA ASP A 113 -2.15 11.50 -2.74
C ASP A 113 -1.80 11.51 -4.21
#